data_386704a26cce736a642000ee56e497ee
#
_entry.id   386704a26cce736a642000ee56e497ee
#
_cell.length_a   1.000
_cell.length_b   1.000
_cell.length_c   1.000
_cell.angle_alpha   90.00
_cell.angle_beta   90.00
_cell.angle_gamma   90.00
#
_symmetry.space_group_name_H-M   'P 1'
#
loop_
_entity.id
_entity.type
_entity.pdbx_description
1 polymer ?
#
loop_
_entity_poly.entity_id
_entity_poly.type
_entity_poly.pdbx_seq_one_letter_code
_entity_poly.pdbx_strand_id
1 'polypeptide(L)'
;AEIFYAESLEKLIPNMQDAKPTIMTAVPRFYQNLFTKINMNLKKQTGFKKKLINQTLILGKKMLKKSNLNFNEKIINFLCQNLVRKKIKKQFGGNLQAFISGGGALEQNIGEFLNSIGLPTLQGYGLTEASPVVSCNLPDLVKVDTVGPAFRTNKIKIAEDGEILVKGENVMLGYWGQKEETDKVIKDGWLYTGDIGEIDLNGYLKITDRKKDISVNLGGDNISPSKIENILCLNEYIKQAFVYGDKKNYLVAILVTEKVENESKIKIVLENINKNLNLIERIKKIIVVDEEFTIDNRMLTPTLKLKRKEIIKNYKHRLDKLY
;
A
#
# COMPACT_ATOMS: atom_id res chain seq x y z
N ALA A 1 9.96 -25.46 -5.52
CA ALA A 1 9.26 -24.66 -4.52
C ALA A 1 7.96 -25.37 -4.15
N GLU A 2 7.59 -25.34 -2.88
CA GLU A 2 6.31 -25.82 -2.40
C GLU A 2 5.38 -24.61 -2.23
N ILE A 3 4.14 -24.71 -2.73
CA ILE A 3 3.16 -23.63 -2.67
C ILE A 3 2.03 -24.07 -1.75
N PHE A 4 1.74 -23.24 -0.74
CA PHE A 4 0.64 -23.43 0.19
C PHE A 4 -0.40 -22.31 0.00
N TYR A 5 -1.66 -22.67 -0.21
CA TYR A 5 -2.76 -21.72 -0.35
C TYR A 5 -3.46 -21.54 0.98
N ALA A 6 -3.63 -20.28 1.42
CA ALA A 6 -4.38 -19.98 2.63
C ALA A 6 -5.88 -20.21 2.42
N GLU A 7 -6.56 -20.77 3.43
CA GLU A 7 -8.00 -21.05 3.38
C GLU A 7 -8.85 -19.77 3.35
N SER A 8 -8.49 -18.78 4.16
CA SER A 8 -9.14 -17.47 4.22
C SER A 8 -8.23 -16.45 4.90
N LEU A 9 -8.60 -15.16 4.84
CA LEU A 9 -7.87 -14.09 5.55
C LEU A 9 -7.92 -14.26 7.07
N GLU A 10 -9.02 -14.77 7.62
CA GLU A 10 -9.19 -15.01 9.06
C GLU A 10 -8.30 -16.14 9.55
N LYS A 11 -8.14 -17.19 8.75
CA LYS A 11 -7.30 -18.37 9.06
C LYS A 11 -5.84 -18.22 8.67
N LEU A 12 -5.46 -17.09 8.08
CA LEU A 12 -4.13 -16.91 7.50
C LEU A 12 -3.00 -17.09 8.55
N ILE A 13 -3.14 -16.56 9.76
CA ILE A 13 -2.12 -16.72 10.80
C ILE A 13 -1.97 -18.18 11.24
N PRO A 14 -3.03 -18.93 11.57
CA PRO A 14 -2.94 -20.37 11.79
C PRO A 14 -2.28 -21.12 10.60
N ASN A 15 -2.74 -20.86 9.37
CA ASN A 15 -2.17 -21.49 8.18
C ASN A 15 -0.67 -21.19 8.02
N MET A 16 -0.21 -19.98 8.38
CA MET A 16 1.23 -19.66 8.38
C MET A 16 2.02 -20.40 9.45
N GLN A 17 1.41 -20.68 10.60
CA GLN A 17 2.07 -21.47 11.65
C GLN A 17 2.26 -22.92 11.22
N ASP A 18 1.31 -23.47 10.49
CA ASP A 18 1.36 -24.85 9.98
C ASP A 18 2.32 -24.97 8.79
N ALA A 19 2.17 -24.11 7.79
CA ALA A 19 2.97 -24.12 6.57
C ALA A 19 4.41 -23.62 6.77
N LYS A 20 4.65 -22.77 7.77
CA LYS A 20 5.96 -22.13 8.05
C LYS A 20 6.64 -21.55 6.82
N PRO A 21 5.94 -20.68 6.07
CA PRO A 21 6.41 -20.20 4.77
C PRO A 21 7.72 -19.41 4.90
N THR A 22 8.54 -19.48 3.86
CA THR A 22 9.73 -18.65 3.72
C THR A 22 9.39 -17.30 3.07
N ILE A 23 8.46 -17.30 2.12
CA ILE A 23 7.97 -16.11 1.42
C ILE A 23 6.44 -16.16 1.40
N MET A 24 5.81 -15.02 1.57
CA MET A 24 4.36 -14.87 1.41
C MET A 24 4.06 -13.62 0.61
N THR A 25 3.19 -13.76 -0.40
CA THR A 25 2.68 -12.64 -1.20
C THR A 25 1.29 -12.26 -0.73
N ALA A 26 1.01 -10.96 -0.62
CA ALA A 26 -0.32 -10.46 -0.31
C ALA A 26 -0.53 -9.02 -0.84
N VAL A 27 -1.78 -8.61 -0.85
CA VAL A 27 -2.19 -7.24 -1.22
C VAL A 27 -1.99 -6.27 -0.05
N PRO A 28 -1.83 -4.95 -0.30
CA PRO A 28 -1.58 -3.94 0.74
C PRO A 28 -2.59 -3.97 1.88
N ARG A 29 -3.87 -4.22 1.61
CA ARG A 29 -4.93 -4.28 2.62
C ARG A 29 -4.67 -5.34 3.70
N PHE A 30 -4.06 -6.47 3.35
CA PHE A 30 -3.63 -7.45 4.34
C PHE A 30 -2.62 -6.84 5.32
N TYR A 31 -1.62 -6.13 4.82
CA TYR A 31 -0.58 -5.50 5.65
C TYR A 31 -1.12 -4.34 6.49
N GLN A 32 -2.10 -3.59 6.00
CA GLN A 32 -2.84 -2.58 6.77
C GLN A 32 -3.55 -3.21 7.98
N ASN A 33 -4.31 -4.28 7.75
CA ASN A 33 -4.99 -5.02 8.81
C ASN A 33 -4.00 -5.62 9.82
N LEU A 34 -2.89 -6.17 9.32
CA LEU A 34 -1.83 -6.72 10.15
C LEU A 34 -1.19 -5.64 11.02
N PHE A 35 -0.84 -4.49 10.42
CA PHE A 35 -0.33 -3.33 11.14
C PHE A 35 -1.27 -2.90 12.26
N THR A 36 -2.56 -2.72 11.96
CA THR A 36 -3.57 -2.30 12.93
C THR A 36 -3.65 -3.27 14.11
N LYS A 37 -3.78 -4.58 13.83
CA LYS A 37 -3.86 -5.63 14.87
C LYS A 37 -2.61 -5.67 15.74
N ILE A 38 -1.41 -5.65 15.14
CA ILE A 38 -0.16 -5.69 15.89
C ILE A 38 0.00 -4.40 16.70
N ASN A 39 -0.21 -3.22 16.09
CA ASN A 39 -0.06 -1.94 16.75
C ASN A 39 -0.99 -1.78 17.96
N MET A 40 -2.27 -2.19 17.83
CA MET A 40 -3.21 -2.23 18.96
C MET A 40 -2.71 -3.11 20.11
N ASN A 41 -2.18 -4.30 19.80
CA ASN A 41 -1.64 -5.21 20.82
C ASN A 41 -0.38 -4.65 21.48
N LEU A 42 0.49 -3.98 20.73
CA LEU A 42 1.70 -3.34 21.24
C LEU A 42 1.37 -2.12 22.13
N LYS A 43 0.36 -1.33 21.77
CA LYS A 43 -0.11 -0.18 22.58
C LYS A 43 -0.63 -0.59 23.96
N LYS A 44 -1.20 -1.80 24.11
CA LYS A 44 -1.67 -2.34 25.39
C LYS A 44 -0.54 -2.74 26.35
N GLN A 45 0.70 -2.83 25.86
CA GLN A 45 1.84 -3.21 26.72
C GLN A 45 2.26 -2.06 27.63
N THR A 46 2.75 -2.39 28.81
CA THR A 46 3.16 -1.43 29.86
C THR A 46 4.58 -1.72 30.35
N GLY A 47 5.14 -0.82 31.17
CA GLY A 47 6.41 -1.02 31.83
C GLY A 47 7.59 -1.27 30.89
N PHE A 48 8.46 -2.22 31.25
CA PHE A 48 9.66 -2.57 30.49
C PHE A 48 9.37 -3.06 29.08
N LYS A 49 8.29 -3.83 28.90
CA LYS A 49 7.89 -4.33 27.57
C LYS A 49 7.61 -3.18 26.60
N LYS A 50 6.87 -2.15 27.06
CA LYS A 50 6.58 -0.96 26.24
C LYS A 50 7.87 -0.22 25.85
N LYS A 51 8.83 -0.03 26.79
CA LYS A 51 10.11 0.59 26.49
C LYS A 51 10.88 -0.21 25.41
N LEU A 52 10.93 -1.53 25.55
CA LEU A 52 11.66 -2.38 24.60
C LEU A 52 11.01 -2.37 23.21
N ILE A 53 9.67 -2.35 23.11
CA ILE A 53 8.95 -2.22 21.85
C ILE A 53 9.26 -0.88 21.18
N ASN A 54 9.20 0.23 21.92
CA ASN A 54 9.52 1.54 21.38
C ASN A 54 10.97 1.61 20.87
N GLN A 55 11.93 1.04 21.61
CA GLN A 55 13.31 0.93 21.16
C GLN A 55 13.43 0.07 19.89
N THR A 56 12.66 -1.02 19.80
CA THR A 56 12.63 -1.87 18.59
C THR A 56 12.20 -1.08 17.36
N LEU A 57 11.17 -0.23 17.48
CA LEU A 57 10.70 0.62 16.38
C LEU A 57 11.71 1.71 16.01
N ILE A 58 12.30 2.39 17.00
CA ILE A 58 13.30 3.45 16.77
C ILE A 58 14.54 2.86 16.07
N LEU A 59 15.11 1.79 16.63
CA LEU A 59 16.30 1.17 16.08
C LEU A 59 16.04 0.51 14.74
N GLY A 60 14.85 -0.09 14.55
CA GLY A 60 14.44 -0.64 13.26
C GLY A 60 14.39 0.42 12.16
N LYS A 61 13.80 1.59 12.44
CA LYS A 61 13.81 2.72 11.50
C LYS A 61 15.21 3.24 11.19
N LYS A 62 16.10 3.32 12.19
CA LYS A 62 17.51 3.67 11.97
C LYS A 62 18.20 2.67 11.03
N MET A 63 17.98 1.37 11.23
CA MET A 63 18.54 0.33 10.38
C MET A 63 18.05 0.41 8.94
N LEU A 64 16.75 0.65 8.72
CA LEU A 64 16.18 0.86 7.38
C LEU A 64 16.83 2.04 6.65
N LYS A 65 17.13 3.11 7.38
CA LYS A 65 17.85 4.30 6.85
C LYS A 65 19.37 4.10 6.74
N LYS A 66 19.87 2.88 7.02
CA LYS A 66 21.31 2.54 7.05
C LYS A 66 22.13 3.46 7.96
N SER A 67 21.52 4.01 9.00
CA SER A 67 22.23 4.82 9.99
C SER A 67 23.05 3.92 10.90
N ASN A 68 24.30 4.29 11.17
CA ASN A 68 25.16 3.54 12.09
C ASN A 68 24.60 3.59 13.51
N LEU A 69 24.53 2.41 14.13
CA LEU A 69 24.19 2.29 15.54
C LEU A 69 25.44 2.45 16.39
N ASN A 70 25.38 3.25 17.45
CA ASN A 70 26.43 3.34 18.45
C ASN A 70 26.51 2.05 19.30
N PHE A 71 27.52 1.91 20.16
CA PHE A 71 27.75 0.69 20.93
C PHE A 71 26.55 0.32 21.83
N ASN A 72 25.97 1.27 22.55
CA ASN A 72 24.81 1.06 23.42
C ASN A 72 23.57 0.65 22.59
N GLU A 73 23.36 1.29 21.43
CA GLU A 73 22.27 0.93 20.52
C GLU A 73 22.42 -0.49 19.95
N LYS A 74 23.65 -0.96 19.70
CA LYS A 74 23.89 -2.34 19.26
C LYS A 74 23.49 -3.34 20.35
N ILE A 75 23.81 -3.10 21.62
CA ILE A 75 23.41 -3.94 22.75
C ILE A 75 21.87 -3.96 22.87
N ILE A 76 21.22 -2.79 22.87
CA ILE A 76 19.77 -2.70 22.94
C ILE A 76 19.12 -3.40 21.74
N ASN A 77 19.66 -3.23 20.53
CA ASN A 77 19.16 -3.88 19.32
C ASN A 77 19.27 -5.41 19.41
N PHE A 78 20.32 -5.94 20.01
CA PHE A 78 20.44 -7.38 20.28
C PHE A 78 19.30 -7.89 21.20
N LEU A 79 18.98 -7.16 22.25
CA LEU A 79 17.83 -7.47 23.12
C LEU A 79 16.50 -7.37 22.34
N CYS A 80 16.31 -6.31 21.55
CA CYS A 80 15.14 -6.15 20.68
C CYS A 80 15.00 -7.32 19.70
N GLN A 81 16.11 -7.77 19.11
CA GLN A 81 16.11 -8.89 18.18
C GLN A 81 15.62 -10.18 18.85
N ASN A 82 16.13 -10.50 20.05
CA ASN A 82 15.83 -11.77 20.71
C ASN A 82 14.47 -11.75 21.44
N LEU A 83 14.11 -10.64 22.08
CA LEU A 83 12.94 -10.56 22.94
C LEU A 83 11.68 -10.05 22.22
N VAL A 84 11.83 -9.33 21.11
CA VAL A 84 10.69 -8.77 20.36
C VAL A 84 10.60 -9.38 18.96
N ARG A 85 11.58 -9.10 18.07
CA ARG A 85 11.49 -9.50 16.66
C ARG A 85 11.37 -11.00 16.46
N LYS A 86 12.19 -11.80 17.13
CA LYS A 86 12.09 -13.27 17.05
C LYS A 86 10.74 -13.80 17.54
N LYS A 87 10.17 -13.21 18.62
CA LYS A 87 8.85 -13.63 19.11
C LYS A 87 7.74 -13.29 18.14
N ILE A 88 7.78 -12.10 17.53
CA ILE A 88 6.83 -11.71 16.51
C ILE A 88 6.96 -12.66 15.30
N LYS A 89 8.18 -12.85 14.78
CA LYS A 89 8.42 -13.75 13.63
C LYS A 89 7.92 -15.18 13.88
N LYS A 90 8.06 -15.68 15.12
CA LYS A 90 7.56 -17.02 15.49
C LYS A 90 6.04 -17.16 15.32
N GLN A 91 5.27 -16.08 15.49
CA GLN A 91 3.81 -16.10 15.27
C GLN A 91 3.44 -16.32 13.79
N PHE A 92 4.39 -16.10 12.88
CA PHE A 92 4.25 -16.31 11.44
C PHE A 92 5.00 -17.55 10.95
N GLY A 93 5.10 -18.59 11.78
CA GLY A 93 5.75 -19.86 11.45
C GLY A 93 7.28 -19.89 11.66
N GLY A 94 7.92 -18.74 11.96
CA GLY A 94 9.35 -18.64 12.31
C GLY A 94 10.33 -18.60 11.13
N ASN A 95 9.97 -19.15 9.96
CA ASN A 95 10.85 -19.27 8.79
C ASN A 95 10.74 -18.09 7.81
N LEU A 96 9.80 -17.17 8.03
CA LEU A 96 9.51 -16.08 7.11
C LEU A 96 10.77 -15.25 6.82
N GLN A 97 11.19 -15.20 5.56
CA GLN A 97 12.27 -14.36 5.06
C GLN A 97 11.75 -13.04 4.54
N ALA A 98 10.60 -13.06 3.84
CA ALA A 98 9.97 -11.85 3.34
C ALA A 98 8.45 -12.00 3.17
N PHE A 99 7.74 -10.93 3.48
CA PHE A 99 6.46 -10.58 2.90
C PHE A 99 6.68 -9.81 1.61
N ILE A 100 5.91 -10.13 0.56
CA ILE A 100 5.92 -9.38 -0.70
C ILE A 100 4.57 -8.69 -0.85
N SER A 101 4.56 -7.38 -0.79
CA SER A 101 3.37 -6.55 -1.04
C SER A 101 3.31 -6.18 -2.52
N GLY A 102 2.25 -6.57 -3.19
CA GLY A 102 2.03 -6.27 -4.60
C GLY A 102 0.57 -5.95 -4.92
N GLY A 103 0.34 -5.49 -6.16
CA GLY A 103 -1.01 -5.18 -6.63
C GLY A 103 -1.56 -3.81 -6.21
N GLY A 104 -0.82 -3.02 -5.46
CA GLY A 104 -1.15 -1.66 -5.05
C GLY A 104 -0.06 -1.06 -4.17
N ALA A 105 -0.11 0.23 -3.90
CA ALA A 105 0.85 0.90 -3.04
C ALA A 105 0.64 0.51 -1.58
N LEU A 106 1.72 0.12 -0.89
CA LEU A 106 1.75 -0.03 0.55
C LEU A 106 2.18 1.30 1.17
N GLU A 107 1.42 1.77 2.13
CA GLU A 107 1.72 3.01 2.82
C GLU A 107 3.07 2.91 3.56
N GLN A 108 3.89 3.96 3.44
CA GLN A 108 5.28 3.98 3.92
C GLN A 108 5.40 3.65 5.42
N ASN A 109 4.52 4.23 6.26
CA ASN A 109 4.55 3.99 7.71
C ASN A 109 4.31 2.52 8.07
N ILE A 110 3.49 1.82 7.29
CA ILE A 110 3.22 0.39 7.46
C ILE A 110 4.46 -0.41 7.09
N GLY A 111 5.07 -0.12 5.95
CA GLY A 111 6.31 -0.75 5.52
C GLY A 111 7.44 -0.54 6.54
N GLU A 112 7.65 0.70 7.02
CA GLU A 112 8.62 1.03 8.07
C GLU A 112 8.35 0.27 9.37
N PHE A 113 7.08 0.23 9.81
CA PHE A 113 6.69 -0.46 11.04
C PHE A 113 6.97 -1.96 10.95
N LEU A 114 6.46 -2.64 9.92
CA LEU A 114 6.61 -4.09 9.77
C LEU A 114 8.07 -4.52 9.69
N ASN A 115 8.88 -3.84 8.89
CA ASN A 115 10.32 -4.08 8.82
C ASN A 115 10.99 -3.84 10.17
N SER A 116 10.64 -2.77 10.89
CA SER A 116 11.23 -2.43 12.19
C SER A 116 10.98 -3.49 13.27
N ILE A 117 9.79 -4.12 13.25
CA ILE A 117 9.43 -5.17 14.22
C ILE A 117 9.90 -6.58 13.83
N GLY A 118 10.67 -6.72 12.73
CA GLY A 118 11.25 -7.98 12.31
C GLY A 118 10.38 -8.83 11.39
N LEU A 119 9.43 -8.20 10.72
CA LEU A 119 8.65 -8.76 9.62
C LEU A 119 9.10 -8.12 8.29
N PRO A 120 10.12 -8.66 7.62
CA PRO A 120 10.64 -8.10 6.38
C PRO A 120 9.52 -7.98 5.37
N THR A 121 9.20 -6.74 4.96
CA THR A 121 8.11 -6.45 4.03
C THR A 121 8.67 -5.68 2.85
N LEU A 122 8.63 -6.31 1.68
CA LEU A 122 9.16 -5.80 0.43
C LEU A 122 7.99 -5.38 -0.45
N GLN A 123 8.10 -4.24 -1.10
CA GLN A 123 7.14 -3.87 -2.14
C GLN A 123 7.67 -4.34 -3.48
N GLY A 124 6.77 -4.93 -4.28
CA GLY A 124 7.00 -5.27 -5.68
C GLY A 124 5.98 -4.59 -6.58
N TYR A 125 6.38 -4.34 -7.80
CA TYR A 125 5.56 -3.78 -8.86
C TYR A 125 5.41 -4.75 -10.01
N GLY A 126 4.23 -4.78 -10.53
CA GLY A 126 3.91 -5.55 -11.72
C GLY A 126 2.45 -5.44 -12.13
N LEU A 127 2.18 -5.97 -13.30
CA LEU A 127 0.86 -5.97 -13.93
C LEU A 127 0.72 -7.25 -14.76
N THR A 128 -0.50 -7.64 -15.05
CA THR A 128 -0.80 -8.85 -15.83
C THR A 128 -0.09 -8.84 -17.17
N GLU A 129 -0.01 -7.69 -17.80
CA GLU A 129 0.66 -7.44 -19.06
C GLU A 129 2.19 -7.64 -19.01
N ALA A 130 2.77 -7.83 -17.82
CA ALA A 130 4.20 -8.08 -17.61
C ALA A 130 4.48 -9.38 -16.80
N SER A 131 3.59 -10.35 -16.76
CA SER A 131 3.68 -11.77 -16.32
C SER A 131 4.34 -12.06 -14.97
N PRO A 132 3.91 -11.55 -13.84
CA PRO A 132 3.35 -10.26 -13.58
C PRO A 132 4.38 -9.24 -13.07
N VAL A 133 5.61 -9.65 -12.68
CA VAL A 133 6.52 -8.85 -11.85
C VAL A 133 7.58 -8.13 -12.68
N VAL A 134 7.65 -6.82 -12.49
CA VAL A 134 8.62 -5.92 -13.16
C VAL A 134 9.78 -5.57 -12.25
N SER A 135 9.49 -5.22 -10.98
CA SER A 135 10.50 -4.83 -10.00
C SER A 135 10.11 -5.28 -8.59
N CYS A 136 11.09 -5.39 -7.69
CA CYS A 136 10.85 -5.67 -6.29
C CYS A 136 12.00 -5.11 -5.44
N ASN A 137 11.69 -4.68 -4.21
CA ASN A 137 12.70 -4.33 -3.22
C ASN A 137 13.58 -5.55 -2.90
N LEU A 138 14.83 -5.28 -2.59
CA LEU A 138 15.80 -6.31 -2.18
C LEU A 138 15.78 -6.48 -0.65
N PRO A 139 15.88 -7.70 -0.11
CA PRO A 139 15.84 -7.96 1.33
C PRO A 139 16.83 -7.14 2.16
N ASP A 140 18.05 -6.97 1.64
CA ASP A 140 19.15 -6.28 2.34
C ASP A 140 19.18 -4.75 2.04
N LEU A 141 18.35 -4.29 1.13
CA LEU A 141 18.34 -2.92 0.61
C LEU A 141 16.92 -2.38 0.45
N VAL A 142 16.10 -2.53 1.48
CA VAL A 142 14.70 -2.09 1.43
C VAL A 142 14.62 -0.58 1.46
N LYS A 143 14.01 0.01 0.43
CA LYS A 143 13.54 1.41 0.41
C LYS A 143 12.01 1.38 0.42
N VAL A 144 11.42 1.64 1.58
CA VAL A 144 9.98 1.42 1.84
C VAL A 144 9.03 2.29 1.02
N ASP A 145 9.51 3.39 0.46
CA ASP A 145 8.76 4.30 -0.41
C ASP A 145 8.91 3.96 -1.90
N THR A 146 9.57 2.86 -2.23
CA THR A 146 9.83 2.39 -3.59
C THR A 146 9.35 0.95 -3.79
N VAL A 147 9.26 0.54 -5.05
CA VAL A 147 8.97 -0.84 -5.45
C VAL A 147 10.25 -1.58 -5.92
N GLY A 148 11.41 -1.03 -5.56
CA GLY A 148 12.71 -1.66 -5.83
C GLY A 148 13.24 -1.48 -7.26
N PRO A 149 14.41 -2.05 -7.55
CA PRO A 149 14.99 -2.05 -8.88
C PRO A 149 14.28 -3.07 -9.79
N ALA A 150 14.42 -2.88 -11.10
CA ALA A 150 13.97 -3.84 -12.09
C ALA A 150 14.63 -5.21 -11.91
N PHE A 151 13.90 -6.29 -12.19
CA PHE A 151 14.52 -7.61 -12.36
C PHE A 151 15.50 -7.59 -13.54
N ARG A 152 16.53 -8.46 -13.49
CA ARG A 152 17.61 -8.50 -14.49
C ARG A 152 17.15 -8.61 -15.94
N THR A 153 16.01 -9.27 -16.18
CA THR A 153 15.42 -9.47 -17.51
C THR A 153 14.62 -8.27 -17.99
N ASN A 154 14.36 -7.29 -17.12
CA ASN A 154 13.49 -6.16 -17.41
C ASN A 154 14.31 -4.87 -17.55
N LYS A 155 13.90 -4.03 -18.50
CA LYS A 155 14.34 -2.65 -18.62
C LYS A 155 13.16 -1.74 -18.31
N ILE A 156 13.41 -0.70 -17.52
CA ILE A 156 12.43 0.31 -17.18
C ILE A 156 12.96 1.67 -17.64
N LYS A 157 12.11 2.49 -18.21
CA LYS A 157 12.38 3.91 -18.46
C LYS A 157 11.14 4.73 -18.13
N ILE A 158 11.34 6.01 -17.86
CA ILE A 158 10.26 6.97 -17.65
C ILE A 158 10.12 7.79 -18.94
N ALA A 159 8.90 7.89 -19.45
CA ALA A 159 8.56 8.73 -20.59
C ALA A 159 8.52 10.21 -20.20
N GLU A 160 8.45 11.12 -21.17
CA GLU A 160 8.41 12.57 -20.92
C GLU A 160 7.23 13.02 -20.06
N ASP A 161 6.10 12.32 -20.16
CA ASP A 161 4.89 12.57 -19.34
C ASP A 161 4.90 11.84 -17.99
N GLY A 162 6.04 11.22 -17.63
CA GLY A 162 6.21 10.50 -16.37
C GLY A 162 5.71 9.06 -16.39
N GLU A 163 5.20 8.54 -17.53
CA GLU A 163 4.70 7.18 -17.62
C GLU A 163 5.85 6.16 -17.53
N ILE A 164 5.63 5.10 -16.73
CA ILE A 164 6.56 3.98 -16.61
C ILE A 164 6.42 3.09 -17.84
N LEU A 165 7.53 2.89 -18.54
CA LEU A 165 7.63 2.01 -19.69
C LEU A 165 8.47 0.80 -19.34
N VAL A 166 8.00 -0.40 -19.74
CA VAL A 166 8.67 -1.68 -19.44
C VAL A 166 8.99 -2.41 -20.75
N LYS A 167 10.21 -2.96 -20.83
CA LYS A 167 10.63 -3.86 -21.90
C LYS A 167 11.34 -5.06 -21.31
N GLY A 168 10.96 -6.27 -21.71
CA GLY A 168 11.54 -7.51 -21.24
C GLY A 168 10.80 -8.72 -21.79
N GLU A 169 11.35 -9.90 -21.53
CA GLU A 169 10.75 -11.18 -21.96
C GLU A 169 9.44 -11.49 -21.24
N ASN A 170 9.19 -10.84 -20.12
CA ASN A 170 7.96 -10.96 -19.35
C ASN A 170 6.79 -10.12 -19.89
N VAL A 171 7.03 -9.23 -20.86
CA VAL A 171 5.97 -8.43 -21.48
C VAL A 171 5.09 -9.35 -22.35
N MET A 172 3.78 -9.22 -22.19
CA MET A 172 2.79 -9.97 -22.96
C MET A 172 2.98 -9.83 -24.46
N LEU A 173 2.53 -10.82 -25.23
CA LEU A 173 2.45 -10.74 -26.69
C LEU A 173 1.36 -9.78 -27.18
N GLY A 174 0.31 -9.60 -26.37
CA GLY A 174 -0.81 -8.70 -26.65
C GLY A 174 -2.11 -9.19 -26.02
N TYR A 175 -3.14 -8.39 -26.18
CA TYR A 175 -4.50 -8.76 -25.77
C TYR A 175 -5.13 -9.72 -26.80
N TRP A 176 -5.74 -10.80 -26.30
CA TRP A 176 -6.33 -11.83 -27.15
C TRP A 176 -7.41 -11.26 -28.06
N GLY A 177 -7.22 -11.41 -29.39
CA GLY A 177 -8.17 -10.92 -30.39
C GLY A 177 -8.32 -9.40 -30.49
N GLN A 178 -7.46 -8.61 -29.79
CA GLN A 178 -7.58 -7.14 -29.74
C GLN A 178 -6.27 -6.47 -30.18
N LYS A 179 -5.96 -6.58 -31.45
CA LYS A 179 -4.71 -6.02 -32.00
C LYS A 179 -4.62 -4.51 -31.81
N GLU A 180 -5.70 -3.77 -32.07
CA GLU A 180 -5.72 -2.30 -31.94
C GLU A 180 -5.46 -1.86 -30.49
N GLU A 181 -6.01 -2.56 -29.49
CA GLU A 181 -5.73 -2.25 -28.08
C GLU A 181 -4.29 -2.61 -27.69
N THR A 182 -3.75 -3.68 -28.30
CA THR A 182 -2.36 -4.09 -28.11
C THR A 182 -1.39 -3.01 -28.67
N ASP A 183 -1.65 -2.55 -29.89
CA ASP A 183 -0.83 -1.54 -30.57
C ASP A 183 -0.87 -0.16 -29.84
N LYS A 184 -1.91 0.12 -29.04
CA LYS A 184 -1.98 1.31 -28.19
C LYS A 184 -1.01 1.24 -27.02
N VAL A 185 -0.79 0.06 -26.45
CA VAL A 185 0.00 -0.11 -25.21
C VAL A 185 1.38 -0.70 -25.45
N ILE A 186 1.66 -1.36 -26.58
CA ILE A 186 2.99 -1.87 -26.93
C ILE A 186 3.48 -1.11 -28.16
N LYS A 187 4.56 -0.33 -27.99
CA LYS A 187 5.17 0.46 -29.08
C LYS A 187 6.68 0.26 -29.03
N ASP A 188 7.28 -0.11 -30.15
CA ASP A 188 8.72 -0.38 -30.29
C ASP A 188 9.28 -1.39 -29.26
N GLY A 189 8.43 -2.34 -28.88
CA GLY A 189 8.73 -3.35 -27.87
C GLY A 189 8.72 -2.84 -26.43
N TRP A 190 8.19 -1.63 -26.17
CA TRP A 190 7.95 -1.08 -24.86
C TRP A 190 6.47 -1.14 -24.51
N LEU A 191 6.17 -1.70 -23.34
CA LEU A 191 4.84 -1.68 -22.74
C LEU A 191 4.63 -0.34 -22.02
N TYR A 192 3.61 0.40 -22.42
CA TYR A 192 3.11 1.60 -21.76
C TYR A 192 2.15 1.16 -20.66
N THR A 193 2.59 1.29 -19.40
CA THR A 193 1.90 0.64 -18.27
C THR A 193 0.67 1.40 -17.80
N GLY A 194 0.57 2.69 -18.12
CA GLY A 194 -0.42 3.60 -17.57
C GLY A 194 -0.16 4.00 -16.12
N ASP A 195 0.96 3.58 -15.54
CA ASP A 195 1.39 4.00 -14.21
C ASP A 195 2.46 5.10 -14.33
N ILE A 196 2.43 6.07 -13.43
CA ILE A 196 3.36 7.21 -13.38
C ILE A 196 4.38 6.98 -12.27
N GLY A 197 5.63 7.34 -12.52
CA GLY A 197 6.68 7.13 -11.52
C GLY A 197 8.00 7.79 -11.85
N GLU A 198 8.96 7.55 -10.98
CA GLU A 198 10.32 8.06 -11.07
C GLU A 198 11.34 6.97 -10.72
N ILE A 199 12.54 7.07 -11.24
CA ILE A 199 13.67 6.18 -10.91
C ILE A 199 14.72 7.02 -10.19
N ASP A 200 15.13 6.58 -9.00
CA ASP A 200 16.17 7.26 -8.25
C ASP A 200 17.58 6.95 -8.81
N LEU A 201 18.59 7.67 -8.31
CA LEU A 201 19.99 7.51 -8.72
C LEU A 201 20.58 6.10 -8.49
N ASN A 202 19.91 5.27 -7.66
CA ASN A 202 20.30 3.89 -7.40
C ASN A 202 19.48 2.87 -8.21
N GLY A 203 18.66 3.33 -9.16
CA GLY A 203 17.83 2.48 -10.01
C GLY A 203 16.56 1.95 -9.34
N TYR A 204 16.14 2.52 -8.19
CA TYR A 204 14.90 2.13 -7.54
C TYR A 204 13.71 2.86 -8.15
N LEU A 205 12.70 2.09 -8.56
CA LEU A 205 11.46 2.61 -9.09
C LEU A 205 10.53 3.03 -7.95
N LYS A 206 9.98 4.24 -8.06
CA LYS A 206 8.91 4.73 -7.19
C LYS A 206 7.70 5.05 -8.04
N ILE A 207 6.57 4.44 -7.71
CA ILE A 207 5.29 4.71 -8.36
C ILE A 207 4.65 5.89 -7.61
N THR A 208 4.29 6.91 -8.35
CA THR A 208 3.66 8.10 -7.76
C THR A 208 2.16 8.10 -7.97
N ASP A 209 1.69 7.55 -9.09
CA ASP A 209 0.27 7.55 -9.43
C ASP A 209 -0.09 6.57 -10.54
N ARG A 210 -1.37 6.57 -10.93
CA ARG A 210 -1.87 5.88 -12.12
C ARG A 210 -2.55 6.88 -13.05
N LYS A 211 -2.13 6.92 -14.31
CA LYS A 211 -2.55 7.91 -15.31
C LYS A 211 -4.09 8.05 -15.42
N LYS A 212 -4.82 6.92 -15.29
CA LYS A 212 -6.29 6.88 -15.35
C LYS A 212 -6.98 7.23 -14.02
N ASP A 213 -6.24 7.22 -12.91
CA ASP A 213 -6.77 7.43 -11.56
C ASP A 213 -6.40 8.82 -11.01
N ILE A 214 -5.57 9.59 -11.73
CA ILE A 214 -5.30 10.99 -11.41
C ILE A 214 -6.58 11.79 -11.57
N SER A 215 -6.93 12.52 -10.53
CA SER A 215 -8.01 13.51 -10.54
C SER A 215 -7.40 14.88 -10.83
N VAL A 216 -7.90 15.57 -11.82
CA VAL A 216 -7.48 16.94 -12.14
C VAL A 216 -8.53 17.91 -11.60
N ASN A 217 -8.15 18.75 -10.64
CA ASN A 217 -9.07 19.74 -10.10
C ASN A 217 -9.31 20.89 -11.10
N LEU A 218 -10.22 21.83 -10.79
CA LEU A 218 -10.47 22.99 -11.67
C LEU A 218 -9.25 23.92 -11.79
N GLY A 219 -8.30 23.87 -10.87
CA GLY A 219 -7.05 24.62 -10.93
C GLY A 219 -5.99 24.00 -11.86
N GLY A 220 -6.23 22.76 -12.38
CA GLY A 220 -5.29 22.04 -13.20
C GLY A 220 -4.28 21.20 -12.41
N ASP A 221 -4.41 21.10 -11.07
CA ASP A 221 -3.51 20.31 -10.25
C ASP A 221 -3.84 18.82 -10.34
N ASN A 222 -2.81 18.00 -10.48
CA ASN A 222 -2.91 16.55 -10.43
C ASN A 222 -2.99 16.08 -8.97
N ILE A 223 -4.04 15.35 -8.64
CA ILE A 223 -4.28 14.83 -7.29
C ILE A 223 -4.40 13.30 -7.39
N SER A 224 -3.76 12.59 -6.46
CA SER A 224 -3.88 11.14 -6.28
C SER A 224 -4.96 10.79 -5.25
N PRO A 225 -6.18 10.43 -5.66
CA PRO A 225 -7.21 10.01 -4.71
C PRO A 225 -6.80 8.78 -3.91
N SER A 226 -6.14 7.82 -4.55
CA SER A 226 -5.72 6.57 -3.91
C SER A 226 -4.73 6.78 -2.77
N LYS A 227 -3.81 7.75 -2.90
CA LYS A 227 -2.89 8.15 -1.82
C LYS A 227 -3.66 8.65 -0.60
N ILE A 228 -4.65 9.52 -0.82
CA ILE A 228 -5.45 10.12 0.24
C ILE A 228 -6.35 9.06 0.90
N GLU A 229 -6.96 8.17 0.11
CA GLU A 229 -7.76 7.04 0.58
C GLU A 229 -6.96 6.13 1.50
N ASN A 230 -5.73 5.82 1.14
CA ASN A 230 -4.83 5.02 1.97
C ASN A 230 -4.53 5.71 3.31
N ILE A 231 -4.25 7.02 3.29
CA ILE A 231 -4.00 7.80 4.51
C ILE A 231 -5.23 7.82 5.42
N LEU A 232 -6.43 7.99 4.86
CA LEU A 232 -7.69 7.95 5.60
C LEU A 232 -7.90 6.60 6.28
N CYS A 233 -7.66 5.50 5.57
CA CYS A 233 -7.82 4.14 6.08
C CYS A 233 -6.77 3.70 7.11
N LEU A 234 -5.75 4.52 7.43
CA LEU A 234 -4.85 4.26 8.57
C LEU A 234 -5.52 4.50 9.92
N ASN A 235 -6.61 5.24 9.93
CA ASN A 235 -7.36 5.52 11.16
C ASN A 235 -8.29 4.37 11.49
N GLU A 236 -8.31 3.95 12.76
CA GLU A 236 -9.10 2.82 13.25
C GLU A 236 -10.63 2.97 13.06
N TYR A 237 -11.13 4.20 12.92
CA TYR A 237 -12.55 4.47 12.70
C TYR A 237 -12.96 4.41 11.22
N ILE A 238 -12.01 4.36 10.27
CA ILE A 238 -12.29 4.37 8.83
C ILE A 238 -11.90 3.03 8.22
N LYS A 239 -12.89 2.22 7.89
CA LYS A 239 -12.67 0.90 7.24
C LYS A 239 -12.31 1.02 5.77
N GLN A 240 -12.99 1.91 5.06
CA GLN A 240 -12.78 2.17 3.65
C GLN A 240 -13.02 3.65 3.36
N ALA A 241 -12.33 4.18 2.36
CA ALA A 241 -12.49 5.55 1.93
C ALA A 241 -12.54 5.62 0.41
N PHE A 242 -13.35 6.52 -0.13
CA PHE A 242 -13.39 6.86 -1.54
C PHE A 242 -13.32 8.38 -1.68
N VAL A 243 -12.30 8.87 -2.38
CA VAL A 243 -12.08 10.31 -2.59
C VAL A 243 -12.55 10.71 -3.98
N TYR A 244 -13.30 11.80 -4.05
CA TYR A 244 -13.87 12.35 -5.29
C TYR A 244 -13.60 13.84 -5.38
N GLY A 245 -13.26 14.32 -6.59
CA GLY A 245 -12.95 15.73 -6.81
C GLY A 245 -12.49 16.06 -8.23
N ASP A 246 -12.64 15.11 -9.18
CA ASP A 246 -12.29 15.35 -10.57
C ASP A 246 -13.12 16.49 -11.15
N LYS A 247 -12.43 17.49 -11.75
CA LYS A 247 -13.06 18.72 -12.27
C LYS A 247 -13.89 19.49 -11.24
N LYS A 248 -13.46 19.45 -9.97
CA LYS A 248 -14.11 20.14 -8.85
C LYS A 248 -13.16 21.10 -8.15
N ASN A 249 -13.71 22.07 -7.39
CA ASN A 249 -12.91 23.07 -6.65
C ASN A 249 -12.19 22.48 -5.43
N TYR A 250 -12.67 21.36 -4.89
CA TYR A 250 -12.12 20.72 -3.71
C TYR A 250 -12.48 19.23 -3.69
N LEU A 251 -11.79 18.50 -2.82
CA LEU A 251 -12.05 17.07 -2.62
C LEU A 251 -13.13 16.83 -1.58
N VAL A 252 -13.92 15.80 -1.84
CA VAL A 252 -14.88 15.22 -0.89
C VAL A 252 -14.59 13.74 -0.73
N ALA A 253 -15.05 13.12 0.37
CA ALA A 253 -14.85 11.70 0.56
C ALA A 253 -16.12 10.99 1.04
N ILE A 254 -16.27 9.72 0.64
CA ILE A 254 -17.18 8.76 1.26
C ILE A 254 -16.33 7.93 2.22
N LEU A 255 -16.71 7.88 3.49
CA LEU A 255 -16.01 7.16 4.54
C LEU A 255 -16.90 6.05 5.07
N VAL A 256 -16.45 4.81 4.93
CA VAL A 256 -17.11 3.64 5.53
C VAL A 256 -16.61 3.47 6.95
N THR A 257 -17.54 3.41 7.91
CA THR A 257 -17.24 3.29 9.33
C THR A 257 -18.04 2.13 9.95
N GLU A 258 -17.66 1.67 11.14
CA GLU A 258 -18.44 0.60 11.80
C GLU A 258 -19.83 1.06 12.24
N LYS A 259 -19.98 2.35 12.58
CA LYS A 259 -21.25 2.96 13.02
C LYS A 259 -21.29 4.42 12.58
N VAL A 260 -22.38 4.82 11.98
CA VAL A 260 -22.63 6.23 11.55
C VAL A 260 -22.68 7.20 12.76
N GLU A 261 -22.99 6.70 13.95
CA GLU A 261 -23.02 7.48 15.20
C GLU A 261 -21.68 8.16 15.56
N ASN A 262 -20.60 7.82 14.86
CA ASN A 262 -19.28 8.39 15.09
C ASN A 262 -18.96 9.63 14.24
N GLU A 263 -19.94 10.28 13.59
CA GLU A 263 -19.70 11.38 12.65
C GLU A 263 -18.89 12.53 13.27
N SER A 264 -19.17 12.91 14.51
CA SER A 264 -18.42 13.97 15.23
C SER A 264 -16.95 13.56 15.46
N LYS A 265 -16.69 12.30 15.78
CA LYS A 265 -15.33 11.76 15.93
C LYS A 265 -14.62 11.73 14.59
N ILE A 266 -15.31 11.34 13.52
CA ILE A 266 -14.77 11.31 12.17
C ILE A 266 -14.37 12.71 11.70
N LYS A 267 -15.13 13.75 12.03
CA LYS A 267 -14.77 15.15 11.71
C LYS A 267 -13.44 15.54 12.39
N ILE A 268 -13.26 15.23 13.67
CA ILE A 268 -12.00 15.50 14.39
C ILE A 268 -10.82 14.72 13.78
N VAL A 269 -11.05 13.45 13.43
CA VAL A 269 -10.05 12.62 12.76
C VAL A 269 -9.66 13.24 11.42
N LEU A 270 -10.64 13.65 10.62
CA LEU A 270 -10.43 14.28 9.33
C LEU A 270 -9.64 15.59 9.43
N GLU A 271 -9.96 16.43 10.41
CA GLU A 271 -9.21 17.66 10.66
C GLU A 271 -7.72 17.39 10.95
N ASN A 272 -7.44 16.35 11.75
CA ASN A 272 -6.07 15.96 12.06
C ASN A 272 -5.34 15.38 10.83
N ILE A 273 -6.02 14.60 10.00
CA ILE A 273 -5.45 14.08 8.75
C ILE A 273 -5.18 15.24 7.79
N ASN A 274 -6.12 16.17 7.63
CA ASN A 274 -5.99 17.32 6.75
C ASN A 274 -4.82 18.25 7.11
N LYS A 275 -4.40 18.32 8.38
CA LYS A 275 -3.21 19.09 8.80
C LYS A 275 -1.92 18.57 8.14
N ASN A 276 -1.88 17.28 7.83
CA ASN A 276 -0.72 16.61 7.21
C ASN A 276 -0.83 16.49 5.68
N LEU A 277 -1.92 16.93 5.08
CA LEU A 277 -2.14 16.95 3.63
C LEU A 277 -1.85 18.33 3.04
N ASN A 278 -1.36 18.35 1.79
CA ASN A 278 -1.24 19.58 1.02
C ASN A 278 -2.61 20.26 0.88
N LEU A 279 -2.65 21.56 0.66
CA LEU A 279 -3.91 22.33 0.57
C LEU A 279 -4.88 21.77 -0.46
N ILE A 280 -4.37 21.35 -1.62
CA ILE A 280 -5.16 20.78 -2.72
C ILE A 280 -5.65 19.36 -2.44
N GLU A 281 -5.00 18.62 -1.53
CA GLU A 281 -5.33 17.25 -1.14
C GLU A 281 -6.34 17.18 0.03
N ARG A 282 -6.67 18.31 0.65
CA ARG A 282 -7.56 18.36 1.83
C ARG A 282 -9.00 18.04 1.49
N ILE A 283 -9.59 17.13 2.26
CA ILE A 283 -11.00 16.80 2.16
C ILE A 283 -11.84 17.88 2.85
N LYS A 284 -12.75 18.49 2.13
CA LYS A 284 -13.60 19.59 2.63
C LYS A 284 -14.93 19.11 3.21
N LYS A 285 -15.53 18.08 2.59
CA LYS A 285 -16.83 17.54 3.02
C LYS A 285 -16.79 16.01 2.92
N ILE A 286 -17.61 15.35 3.71
CA ILE A 286 -17.67 13.89 3.77
C ILE A 286 -19.10 13.38 3.74
N ILE A 287 -19.24 12.13 3.29
CA ILE A 287 -20.42 11.28 3.46
C ILE A 287 -19.98 10.13 4.33
N VAL A 288 -20.56 9.93 5.48
CA VAL A 288 -20.33 8.78 6.34
C VAL A 288 -21.38 7.72 6.02
N VAL A 289 -20.94 6.48 5.87
CA VAL A 289 -21.78 5.31 5.59
C VAL A 289 -21.29 4.13 6.43
N ASP A 290 -22.19 3.19 6.70
CA ASP A 290 -21.92 1.90 7.37
C ASP A 290 -21.88 0.73 6.38
N GLU A 291 -22.47 0.91 5.20
CA GLU A 291 -22.41 -0.08 4.13
C GLU A 291 -21.01 -0.16 3.53
N GLU A 292 -20.38 -1.32 3.64
CA GLU A 292 -19.05 -1.56 3.07
C GLU A 292 -19.09 -1.70 1.54
N PHE A 293 -18.03 -1.23 0.88
CA PHE A 293 -17.79 -1.58 -0.51
C PHE A 293 -17.35 -3.04 -0.58
N THR A 294 -18.04 -3.84 -1.39
CA THR A 294 -17.80 -5.28 -1.53
C THR A 294 -17.71 -5.69 -3.01
N ILE A 295 -17.33 -6.95 -3.24
CA ILE A 295 -17.38 -7.57 -4.58
C ILE A 295 -18.83 -7.76 -4.97
N ASP A 296 -19.70 -8.17 -4.02
CA ASP A 296 -21.10 -8.50 -4.26
C ASP A 296 -21.91 -7.27 -4.68
N ASN A 297 -21.71 -6.11 -4.03
CA ASN A 297 -22.33 -4.86 -4.46
C ASN A 297 -21.59 -4.18 -5.63
N ARG A 298 -20.61 -4.88 -6.24
CA ARG A 298 -19.84 -4.47 -7.41
C ARG A 298 -18.98 -3.21 -7.21
N MET A 299 -18.80 -2.74 -5.99
CA MET A 299 -17.96 -1.58 -5.70
C MET A 299 -16.48 -1.93 -5.56
N LEU A 300 -16.14 -3.23 -5.41
CA LEU A 300 -14.77 -3.73 -5.44
C LEU A 300 -14.53 -4.69 -6.61
N THR A 301 -13.27 -4.75 -7.05
CA THR A 301 -12.77 -5.83 -7.90
C THR A 301 -12.55 -7.10 -7.06
N PRO A 302 -12.36 -8.31 -7.68
CA PRO A 302 -11.96 -9.52 -6.96
C PRO A 302 -10.65 -9.35 -6.17
N THR A 303 -9.78 -8.41 -6.58
CA THR A 303 -8.54 -8.06 -5.88
C THR A 303 -8.71 -6.92 -4.88
N LEU A 304 -9.96 -6.65 -4.46
CA LEU A 304 -10.35 -5.64 -3.46
C LEU A 304 -9.98 -4.18 -3.81
N LYS A 305 -9.80 -3.86 -5.09
CA LYS A 305 -9.61 -2.49 -5.56
C LYS A 305 -10.95 -1.80 -5.79
N LEU A 306 -11.04 -0.49 -5.50
CA LEU A 306 -12.23 0.32 -5.70
C LEU A 306 -12.60 0.41 -7.19
N LYS A 307 -13.84 0.12 -7.53
CA LYS A 307 -14.42 0.37 -8.85
C LYS A 307 -15.01 1.77 -8.88
N ARG A 308 -14.16 2.78 -9.11
CA ARG A 308 -14.51 4.21 -9.03
C ARG A 308 -15.79 4.56 -9.77
N LYS A 309 -15.97 4.07 -11.01
CA LYS A 309 -17.18 4.33 -11.82
C LYS A 309 -18.45 3.84 -11.14
N GLU A 310 -18.43 2.63 -10.56
CA GLU A 310 -19.59 2.07 -9.86
C GLU A 310 -19.90 2.82 -8.57
N ILE A 311 -18.88 3.18 -7.79
CA ILE A 311 -19.07 3.97 -6.57
C ILE A 311 -19.66 5.35 -6.91
N ILE A 312 -19.11 6.04 -7.90
CA ILE A 312 -19.65 7.34 -8.35
C ILE A 312 -21.12 7.18 -8.77
N LYS A 313 -21.46 6.15 -9.55
CA LYS A 313 -22.82 5.89 -10.00
C LYS A 313 -23.79 5.72 -8.83
N ASN A 314 -23.41 4.90 -7.84
CA ASN A 314 -24.26 4.60 -6.67
C ASN A 314 -24.44 5.82 -5.76
N TYR A 315 -23.40 6.65 -5.60
CA TYR A 315 -23.43 7.81 -4.69
C TYR A 315 -23.58 9.14 -5.40
N LYS A 316 -23.85 9.18 -6.71
CA LYS A 316 -23.88 10.42 -7.52
C LYS A 316 -24.69 11.53 -6.89
N HIS A 317 -25.95 11.26 -6.54
CA HIS A 317 -26.85 12.26 -5.97
C HIS A 317 -26.35 12.82 -4.62
N ARG A 318 -25.71 11.97 -3.78
CA ARG A 318 -25.13 12.41 -2.51
C ARG A 318 -23.84 13.21 -2.71
N LEU A 319 -23.01 12.80 -3.66
CA LEU A 319 -21.77 13.51 -4.03
C LEU A 319 -22.06 14.89 -4.63
N ASP A 320 -23.05 14.99 -5.54
CA ASP A 320 -23.42 16.26 -6.18
C ASP A 320 -23.95 17.30 -5.16
N LYS A 321 -24.59 16.86 -4.08
CA LYS A 321 -25.04 17.74 -2.98
C LYS A 321 -23.90 18.33 -2.14
N LEU A 322 -22.70 17.79 -2.25
CA LEU A 322 -21.55 18.29 -1.49
C LEU A 322 -20.88 19.49 -2.16
N TYR A 323 -21.16 19.77 -3.43
CA TYR A 323 -20.63 20.90 -4.17
C TYR A 323 -21.65 22.00 -4.32
#